data_93e49b2fc555f0bd72f6a5d66b620a14
#
_entry.id   93e49b2fc555f0bd72f6a5d66b620a14
#
_cell.length_a   1.000
_cell.length_b   1.000
_cell.length_c   1.000
_cell.angle_alpha   90.00
_cell.angle_beta   90.00
_cell.angle_gamma   90.00
#
_symmetry.space_group_name_H-M   'P 1'
#
loop_
_entity.id
_entity.type
_entity.pdbx_description
1 polymer ?
#
loop_
_entity_poly.entity_id
_entity_poly.type
_entity_poly.pdbx_seq_one_letter_code
_entity_poly.pdbx_strand_id
1 'polypeptide(L)'
;MEQNAQPVFGIEKLYVKDLSLEVPNAPEIFLEREQPQIEIQLNTGGRGVGEGVFEVVLTVTVTAKMGEKTVFLVEVGQAGIFRIQNVPEEQMEPLIAVACPNILFPYAREAVSDAVSRAGFQPIVLQPVNFEGMYMQRLQQQAEAGAPAETPIQ
;
A
#
# COMPACT_ATOMS: atom_id res chain seq x y z
N MET A 1 40.19 -5.97 9.41
CA MET A 1 39.85 -4.59 9.38
C MET A 1 38.43 -4.36 9.00
N GLU A 2 37.72 -3.77 9.90
CA GLU A 2 36.34 -3.56 9.60
C GLU A 2 36.16 -2.49 8.58
N GLN A 3 35.51 -2.86 7.55
CA GLN A 3 35.19 -1.93 6.51
C GLN A 3 33.99 -1.12 6.99
N ASN A 4 34.13 0.18 7.04
CA ASN A 4 32.95 1.01 7.19
C ASN A 4 32.14 0.90 5.93
N ALA A 5 31.39 -0.19 5.83
CA ALA A 5 30.54 -0.41 4.69
C ALA A 5 29.45 0.66 4.66
N GLN A 6 29.38 1.37 3.55
CA GLN A 6 28.37 2.40 3.37
C GLN A 6 26.98 1.77 3.30
N PRO A 7 25.98 2.38 3.94
CA PRO A 7 24.61 1.92 3.75
C PRO A 7 24.21 2.02 2.29
N VAL A 8 23.51 1.00 1.81
CA VAL A 8 23.00 0.96 0.45
C VAL A 8 21.48 0.88 0.50
N PHE A 9 20.84 1.79 -0.20
CA PHE A 9 19.39 1.75 -0.42
C PHE A 9 19.15 2.11 -1.87
N GLY A 10 18.64 1.18 -2.64
CA GLY A 10 18.42 1.41 -4.07
C GLY A 10 17.21 0.66 -4.59
N ILE A 11 16.69 1.17 -5.68
CA ILE A 11 15.57 0.56 -6.39
C ILE A 11 16.15 -0.32 -7.49
N GLU A 12 15.84 -1.62 -7.43
CA GLU A 12 16.27 -2.54 -8.49
C GLU A 12 15.20 -2.66 -9.56
N LYS A 13 13.92 -2.68 -9.16
CA LYS A 13 12.81 -2.86 -10.07
C LYS A 13 11.53 -2.26 -9.48
N LEU A 14 10.72 -1.67 -10.34
CA LEU A 14 9.36 -1.25 -9.99
C LEU A 14 8.40 -1.92 -10.97
N TYR A 15 7.33 -2.48 -10.46
CA TYR A 15 6.40 -3.21 -11.32
C TYR A 15 5.02 -3.32 -10.68
N VAL A 16 4.01 -3.49 -11.53
CA VAL A 16 2.67 -3.80 -11.06
C VAL A 16 2.59 -5.31 -10.91
N LYS A 17 2.41 -5.77 -9.69
CA LYS A 17 2.35 -7.18 -9.40
C LYS A 17 0.95 -7.74 -9.59
N ASP A 18 -0.06 -6.92 -9.30
CA ASP A 18 -1.45 -7.32 -9.43
C ASP A 18 -2.28 -6.10 -9.80
N LEU A 19 -3.25 -6.31 -10.69
CA LEU A 19 -4.16 -5.26 -11.12
C LEU A 19 -5.48 -5.89 -11.47
N SER A 20 -6.52 -5.49 -10.75
CA SER A 20 -7.86 -5.97 -11.03
C SER A 20 -8.84 -4.81 -11.07
N LEU A 21 -9.82 -4.90 -11.95
CA LEU A 21 -10.83 -3.90 -12.15
C LEU A 21 -12.15 -4.59 -12.48
N GLU A 22 -13.19 -4.25 -11.74
CA GLU A 22 -14.51 -4.79 -11.98
C GLU A 22 -15.54 -3.66 -11.99
N VAL A 23 -16.48 -3.74 -12.94
CA VAL A 23 -17.62 -2.84 -13.02
C VAL A 23 -18.85 -3.73 -13.07
N PRO A 24 -19.25 -4.29 -11.91
CA PRO A 24 -20.22 -5.41 -11.89
C PRO A 24 -21.63 -5.01 -12.28
N ASN A 25 -21.97 -3.72 -12.20
CA ASN A 25 -23.32 -3.26 -12.52
C ASN A 25 -23.37 -2.43 -13.80
N ALA A 26 -22.36 -2.59 -14.67
CA ALA A 26 -22.42 -2.03 -16.02
C ALA A 26 -23.35 -2.87 -16.88
N PRO A 27 -24.07 -2.29 -17.84
CA PRO A 27 -24.02 -0.88 -18.21
C PRO A 27 -24.96 0.02 -17.41
N GLU A 28 -25.86 -0.53 -16.63
CA GLU A 28 -26.92 0.23 -15.98
C GLU A 28 -26.38 1.28 -15.00
N ILE A 29 -25.22 1.00 -14.39
CA ILE A 29 -24.63 1.93 -13.43
C ILE A 29 -24.29 3.27 -14.08
N PHE A 30 -24.01 3.28 -15.38
CA PHE A 30 -23.69 4.51 -16.10
C PHE A 30 -24.90 5.43 -16.29
N LEU A 31 -26.10 4.90 -16.08
CA LEU A 31 -27.34 5.69 -16.17
C LEU A 31 -27.71 6.36 -14.86
N GLU A 32 -27.05 5.96 -13.78
CA GLU A 32 -27.28 6.55 -12.47
C GLU A 32 -26.58 7.90 -12.39
N ARG A 33 -27.21 8.83 -11.67
CA ARG A 33 -26.69 10.19 -11.55
C ARG A 33 -26.16 10.53 -10.15
N GLU A 34 -26.32 9.62 -9.21
CA GLU A 34 -25.84 9.82 -7.87
C GLU A 34 -24.31 9.72 -7.84
N GLN A 35 -23.72 10.46 -6.92
CA GLN A 35 -22.28 10.36 -6.72
C GLN A 35 -21.98 9.16 -5.85
N PRO A 36 -21.04 8.31 -6.27
CA PRO A 36 -20.67 7.16 -5.45
C PRO A 36 -19.87 7.57 -4.22
N GLN A 37 -19.97 6.76 -3.20
CA GLN A 37 -19.10 6.87 -2.05
C GLN A 37 -17.86 6.03 -2.30
N ILE A 38 -16.71 6.63 -2.05
CA ILE A 38 -15.41 6.01 -2.33
C ILE A 38 -14.78 5.58 -1.02
N GLU A 39 -14.42 4.31 -0.96
CA GLU A 39 -13.68 3.77 0.18
C GLU A 39 -12.32 3.29 -0.32
N ILE A 40 -11.27 3.69 0.38
CA ILE A 40 -9.89 3.37 0.00
C ILE A 40 -9.22 2.63 1.14
N GLN A 41 -8.62 1.50 0.83
CA GLN A 41 -7.85 0.72 1.78
C GLN A 41 -6.43 0.56 1.26
N LEU A 42 -5.48 0.67 2.17
CA LEU A 42 -4.06 0.53 1.86
C LEU A 42 -3.47 -0.57 2.72
N ASN A 43 -2.63 -1.38 2.11
CA ASN A 43 -1.92 -2.43 2.81
C ASN A 43 -0.51 -2.51 2.27
N THR A 44 0.46 -2.71 3.16
CA THR A 44 1.85 -2.82 2.77
C THR A 44 2.41 -4.15 3.29
N GLY A 45 3.31 -4.73 2.52
CA GLY A 45 3.99 -5.93 2.93
C GLY A 45 5.37 -5.99 2.32
N GLY A 46 6.30 -6.61 3.02
CA GLY A 46 7.65 -6.76 2.52
C GLY A 46 8.19 -8.13 2.89
N ARG A 47 9.09 -8.64 2.07
CA ARG A 47 9.76 -9.91 2.35
C ARG A 47 11.14 -9.93 1.71
N GLY A 48 12.05 -10.68 2.30
CA GLY A 48 13.35 -10.89 1.69
C GLY A 48 13.23 -11.84 0.49
N VAL A 49 13.88 -11.49 -0.60
CA VAL A 49 13.88 -12.33 -1.81
C VAL A 49 15.29 -12.74 -2.20
N GLY A 50 16.28 -12.24 -1.50
CA GLY A 50 17.67 -12.59 -1.69
C GLY A 50 18.49 -11.89 -0.64
N GLU A 51 19.79 -12.11 -0.65
CA GLU A 51 20.66 -11.47 0.33
C GLU A 51 20.71 -9.97 0.09
N GLY A 52 20.19 -9.20 1.07
CA GLY A 52 20.14 -7.75 0.95
C GLY A 52 19.15 -7.24 -0.07
N VAL A 53 18.22 -8.08 -0.51
CA VAL A 53 17.25 -7.71 -1.53
C VAL A 53 15.84 -8.04 -1.02
N PHE A 54 14.95 -7.08 -1.13
CA PHE A 54 13.60 -7.18 -0.56
C PHE A 54 12.56 -6.79 -1.58
N GLU A 55 11.44 -7.50 -1.56
CA GLU A 55 10.26 -7.08 -2.31
C GLU A 55 9.32 -6.37 -1.34
N VAL A 56 8.85 -5.19 -1.72
CA VAL A 56 7.82 -4.47 -0.98
C VAL A 56 6.64 -4.27 -1.90
N VAL A 57 5.45 -4.55 -1.40
CA VAL A 57 4.21 -4.40 -2.18
C VAL A 57 3.29 -3.44 -1.43
N LEU A 58 2.82 -2.45 -2.14
CA LEU A 58 1.77 -1.55 -1.68
C LEU A 58 0.49 -1.93 -2.41
N THR A 59 -0.50 -2.40 -1.66
CA THR A 59 -1.79 -2.77 -2.23
C THR A 59 -2.81 -1.68 -1.92
N VAL A 60 -3.42 -1.15 -2.96
CA VAL A 60 -4.47 -0.14 -2.84
C VAL A 60 -5.76 -0.75 -3.35
N THR A 61 -6.78 -0.75 -2.51
CA THR A 61 -8.10 -1.23 -2.89
C THR A 61 -9.07 -0.05 -2.84
N VAL A 62 -9.73 0.22 -3.96
CA VAL A 62 -10.71 1.30 -4.07
C VAL A 62 -12.05 0.69 -4.40
N THR A 63 -13.04 0.95 -3.55
CA THR A 63 -14.40 0.49 -3.75
C THR A 63 -15.31 1.69 -3.87
N ALA A 64 -16.07 1.78 -4.95
CA ALA A 64 -17.07 2.83 -5.14
C ALA A 64 -18.45 2.21 -5.06
N LYS A 65 -19.32 2.81 -4.26
CA LYS A 65 -20.68 2.29 -4.05
C LYS A 65 -21.71 3.39 -4.14
N MET A 66 -22.86 3.04 -4.68
CA MET A 66 -24.09 3.82 -4.60
C MET A 66 -25.08 2.99 -3.79
N GLY A 67 -25.25 3.37 -2.49
CA GLY A 67 -26.02 2.53 -1.59
C GLY A 67 -25.39 1.16 -1.46
N GLU A 68 -26.12 0.11 -1.83
CA GLU A 68 -25.62 -1.25 -1.77
C GLU A 68 -25.01 -1.73 -3.08
N LYS A 69 -25.15 -0.92 -4.15
CA LYS A 69 -24.62 -1.30 -5.45
C LYS A 69 -23.15 -0.93 -5.56
N THR A 70 -22.34 -1.87 -6.00
CA THR A 70 -20.95 -1.61 -6.31
C THR A 70 -20.86 -0.93 -7.67
N VAL A 71 -20.27 0.26 -7.70
CA VAL A 71 -20.05 1.01 -8.94
C VAL A 71 -18.82 0.45 -9.66
N PHE A 72 -17.70 0.41 -8.94
CA PHE A 72 -16.50 -0.25 -9.43
C PHE A 72 -15.64 -0.70 -8.26
N LEU A 73 -14.76 -1.62 -8.56
CA LEU A 73 -13.81 -2.14 -7.60
C LEU A 73 -12.47 -2.24 -8.31
N VAL A 74 -11.47 -1.56 -7.75
CA VAL A 74 -10.11 -1.56 -8.29
C VAL A 74 -9.16 -2.01 -7.20
N GLU A 75 -8.26 -2.91 -7.54
CA GLU A 75 -7.17 -3.28 -6.63
C GLU A 75 -5.88 -3.27 -7.40
N VAL A 76 -4.89 -2.57 -6.86
CA VAL A 76 -3.56 -2.46 -7.45
C VAL A 76 -2.54 -2.92 -6.43
N GLY A 77 -1.74 -3.89 -6.80
CA GLY A 77 -0.55 -4.28 -6.05
C GLY A 77 0.67 -3.71 -6.75
N GLN A 78 1.15 -2.57 -6.28
CA GLN A 78 2.35 -1.93 -6.80
C GLN A 78 3.55 -2.44 -6.02
N ALA A 79 4.52 -2.98 -6.72
CA ALA A 79 5.64 -3.63 -6.08
C ALA A 79 6.97 -3.02 -6.50
N GLY A 80 7.97 -3.26 -5.69
CA GLY A 80 9.33 -2.90 -6.01
C GLY A 80 10.30 -3.88 -5.39
N ILE A 81 11.44 -4.05 -6.03
CA ILE A 81 12.57 -4.78 -5.48
C ILE A 81 13.59 -3.74 -5.06
N PHE A 82 13.96 -3.80 -3.80
CA PHE A 82 14.86 -2.82 -3.19
C PHE A 82 16.11 -3.52 -2.67
N ARG A 83 17.25 -2.92 -2.93
CA ARG A 83 18.51 -3.37 -2.36
C ARG A 83 18.76 -2.56 -1.10
N ILE A 84 18.84 -3.26 0.03
CA ILE A 84 19.07 -2.63 1.32
C ILE A 84 20.19 -3.39 1.98
N GLN A 85 21.36 -2.75 2.11
CA GLN A 85 22.56 -3.40 2.64
C GLN A 85 23.26 -2.48 3.61
N ASN A 86 23.96 -3.07 4.56
CA ASN A 86 24.80 -2.33 5.52
C ASN A 86 24.00 -1.33 6.35
N VAL A 87 22.77 -1.72 6.68
CA VAL A 87 21.85 -0.90 7.49
C VAL A 87 21.62 -1.63 8.80
N PRO A 88 21.66 -0.94 9.94
CA PRO A 88 21.37 -1.58 11.22
C PRO A 88 19.99 -2.24 11.20
N GLU A 89 19.89 -3.36 11.89
CA GLU A 89 18.65 -4.14 11.89
C GLU A 89 17.44 -3.32 12.35
N GLU A 90 17.65 -2.45 13.35
CA GLU A 90 16.57 -1.62 13.86
C GLU A 90 16.08 -0.57 12.87
N GLN A 91 16.83 -0.31 11.80
CA GLN A 91 16.42 0.62 10.74
C GLN A 91 15.77 -0.07 9.56
N MET A 92 15.84 -1.40 9.51
CA MET A 92 15.29 -2.16 8.38
C MET A 92 13.77 -2.03 8.28
N GLU A 93 13.09 -2.22 9.41
CA GLU A 93 11.64 -2.18 9.41
C GLU A 93 11.08 -0.81 8.98
N PRO A 94 11.59 0.32 9.49
CA PRO A 94 11.12 1.61 9.00
C PRO A 94 11.38 1.83 7.51
N LEU A 95 12.49 1.33 6.97
CA LEU A 95 12.75 1.45 5.54
C LEU A 95 11.70 0.69 4.74
N ILE A 96 11.40 -0.52 5.16
CA ILE A 96 10.43 -1.38 4.46
C ILE A 96 9.01 -0.87 4.65
N ALA A 97 8.69 -0.36 5.83
CA ALA A 97 7.32 0.04 6.16
C ALA A 97 6.99 1.48 5.76
N VAL A 98 7.99 2.33 5.59
CA VAL A 98 7.76 3.75 5.33
C VAL A 98 8.42 4.20 4.03
N ALA A 99 9.74 4.04 3.92
CA ALA A 99 10.46 4.58 2.77
C ALA A 99 10.05 3.90 1.48
N CYS A 100 9.95 2.57 1.47
CA CYS A 100 9.58 1.85 0.26
C CYS A 100 8.14 2.15 -0.18
N PRO A 101 7.14 2.09 0.71
CA PRO A 101 5.79 2.49 0.30
C PRO A 101 5.70 3.92 -0.20
N ASN A 102 6.46 4.84 0.38
CA ASN A 102 6.48 6.22 -0.11
C ASN A 102 6.96 6.28 -1.55
N ILE A 103 7.93 5.45 -1.92
CA ILE A 103 8.42 5.38 -3.30
C ILE A 103 7.36 4.77 -4.21
N LEU A 104 6.67 3.74 -3.75
CA LEU A 104 5.68 3.02 -4.55
C LEU A 104 4.39 3.81 -4.76
N PHE A 105 4.07 4.71 -3.84
CA PHE A 105 2.76 5.35 -3.82
C PHE A 105 2.42 6.13 -5.09
N PRO A 106 3.30 6.96 -5.66
CA PRO A 106 2.96 7.69 -6.90
C PRO A 106 2.61 6.75 -8.06
N TYR A 107 3.27 5.61 -8.12
CA TYR A 107 2.98 4.61 -9.17
C TYR A 107 1.64 3.94 -8.92
N ALA A 108 1.32 3.62 -7.67
CA ALA A 108 0.02 3.06 -7.32
C ALA A 108 -1.09 4.08 -7.61
N ARG A 109 -0.86 5.34 -7.27
CA ARG A 109 -1.81 6.43 -7.57
C ARG A 109 -2.12 6.48 -9.05
N GLU A 110 -1.09 6.45 -9.87
CA GLU A 110 -1.26 6.52 -11.33
C GLU A 110 -2.03 5.29 -11.83
N ALA A 111 -1.68 4.11 -11.37
CA ALA A 111 -2.34 2.88 -11.80
C ALA A 111 -3.83 2.87 -11.44
N VAL A 112 -4.17 3.33 -10.25
CA VAL A 112 -5.57 3.44 -9.83
C VAL A 112 -6.31 4.44 -10.69
N SER A 113 -5.74 5.61 -10.90
CA SER A 113 -6.34 6.67 -11.72
C SER A 113 -6.59 6.19 -13.15
N ASP A 114 -5.61 5.53 -13.73
CA ASP A 114 -5.72 4.99 -15.08
C ASP A 114 -6.81 3.92 -15.17
N ALA A 115 -6.85 3.00 -14.22
CA ALA A 115 -7.83 1.92 -14.21
C ALA A 115 -9.26 2.48 -14.11
N VAL A 116 -9.48 3.44 -13.22
CA VAL A 116 -10.80 4.06 -13.06
C VAL A 116 -11.23 4.79 -14.32
N SER A 117 -10.30 5.49 -14.96
CA SER A 117 -10.58 6.17 -16.23
C SER A 117 -10.95 5.18 -17.33
N ARG A 118 -10.23 4.06 -17.41
CA ARG A 118 -10.53 3.02 -18.39
C ARG A 118 -11.87 2.37 -18.14
N ALA A 119 -12.32 2.37 -16.89
CA ALA A 119 -13.64 1.83 -16.54
C ALA A 119 -14.78 2.77 -16.91
N GLY A 120 -14.50 3.96 -17.40
CA GLY A 120 -15.51 4.91 -17.83
C GLY A 120 -15.90 5.95 -16.78
N PHE A 121 -15.15 6.03 -15.68
CA PHE A 121 -15.44 6.97 -14.61
C PHE A 121 -14.40 8.07 -14.56
N GLN A 122 -14.69 9.11 -13.80
CA GLN A 122 -13.71 10.16 -13.58
C GLN A 122 -12.52 9.59 -12.80
N PRO A 123 -11.30 9.99 -13.17
CA PRO A 123 -10.13 9.48 -12.47
C PRO A 123 -10.14 9.87 -11.01
N ILE A 124 -9.63 8.96 -10.19
CA ILE A 124 -9.47 9.19 -8.75
C ILE A 124 -8.00 9.53 -8.52
N VAL A 125 -7.77 10.65 -7.85
CA VAL A 125 -6.43 11.04 -7.45
C VAL A 125 -6.30 10.80 -5.95
N LEU A 126 -5.53 9.79 -5.59
CA LEU A 126 -5.33 9.45 -4.19
C LEU A 126 -4.59 10.57 -3.47
N GLN A 127 -5.10 10.93 -2.30
CA GLN A 127 -4.46 11.96 -1.48
C GLN A 127 -3.16 11.41 -0.88
N PRO A 128 -2.22 12.30 -0.54
CA PRO A 128 -0.97 11.85 0.08
C PRO A 128 -1.24 11.01 1.34
N VAL A 129 -0.42 10.00 1.53
CA VAL A 129 -0.55 9.08 2.66
C VAL A 129 0.65 9.28 3.58
N ASN A 130 0.37 9.37 4.87
CA ASN A 130 1.40 9.44 5.89
C ASN A 130 1.77 8.03 6.32
N PHE A 131 2.68 7.40 5.59
CA PHE A 131 3.11 6.03 5.90
C PHE A 131 3.84 5.95 7.23
N GLU A 132 4.57 6.99 7.58
CA GLU A 132 5.24 7.03 8.88
C GLU A 132 4.23 7.00 10.01
N GLY A 133 3.17 7.80 9.91
CA GLY A 133 2.10 7.79 10.90
C GLY A 133 1.41 6.45 10.99
N MET A 134 1.15 5.80 9.85
CA MET A 134 0.56 4.48 9.82
C MET A 134 1.45 3.45 10.51
N TYR A 135 2.76 3.53 10.26
CA TYR A 135 3.73 2.63 10.86
C TYR A 135 3.77 2.82 12.37
N MET A 136 3.83 4.06 12.84
CA MET A 136 3.86 4.36 14.26
C MET A 136 2.59 3.88 14.96
N GLN A 137 1.46 4.05 14.31
CA GLN A 137 0.19 3.59 14.85
C GLN A 137 0.16 2.06 14.95
N ARG A 138 0.69 1.38 13.94
CA ARG A 138 0.77 -0.08 13.96
C ARG A 138 1.68 -0.58 15.07
N LEU A 139 2.82 0.08 15.29
CA LEU A 139 3.71 -0.25 16.38
C LEU A 139 3.02 -0.11 17.73
N GLN A 140 2.24 0.97 17.88
CA GLN A 140 1.51 1.20 19.10
C GLN A 140 0.47 0.12 19.35
N GLN A 141 -0.26 -0.27 18.31
CA GLN A 141 -1.23 -1.35 18.41
C GLN A 141 -0.57 -2.68 18.75
N GLN A 142 0.58 -2.96 18.16
CA GLN A 142 1.32 -4.17 18.46
C GLN A 142 1.83 -4.17 19.91
N ALA A 143 2.28 -3.04 20.40
CA ALA A 143 2.72 -2.92 21.78
C ALA A 143 1.56 -3.16 22.74
N GLU A 144 0.39 -2.63 22.42
CA GLU A 144 -0.80 -2.85 23.26
C GLU A 144 -1.28 -4.29 23.20
N ALA A 145 -1.25 -4.90 22.01
CA ALA A 145 -1.66 -6.29 21.85
C ALA A 145 -0.65 -7.26 22.44
N GLY A 146 0.65 -6.89 22.38
CA GLY A 146 1.73 -7.71 22.92
C GLY A 146 2.00 -7.47 24.39
N ALA A 147 1.45 -6.39 24.95
CA ALA A 147 1.54 -6.18 26.38
C ALA A 147 0.82 -7.34 27.06
N PRO A 148 1.49 -8.01 28.02
CA PRO A 148 0.77 -9.02 28.77
C PRO A 148 -0.47 -8.35 29.31
N ALA A 149 -1.60 -8.86 28.93
CA ALA A 149 -2.84 -8.37 29.46
C ALA A 149 -2.68 -8.36 30.97
N GLU A 150 -2.55 -7.17 31.52
CA GLU A 150 -2.63 -7.04 32.93
C GLU A 150 -4.01 -7.52 33.30
N THR A 151 -4.08 -8.79 33.57
CA THR A 151 -5.29 -9.28 34.19
C THR A 151 -5.48 -8.42 35.41
N PRO A 152 -6.58 -7.71 35.49
CA PRO A 152 -6.86 -6.97 36.70
C PRO A 152 -6.80 -7.97 37.86
N ILE A 153 -5.84 -7.75 38.67
CA ILE A 153 -5.73 -8.56 39.86
C ILE A 153 -6.92 -8.22 40.73
N GLN A 154 -7.70 -9.18 40.92
CA GLN A 154 -8.86 -9.01 41.78
C GLN A 154 -8.51 -9.19 43.22
#